data_18d53f836c5f93201e3970b70c75f4fa
#
_entry.id   18d53f836c5f93201e3970b70c75f4fa
#
_cell.length_a   1.000
_cell.length_b   1.000
_cell.length_c   1.000
_cell.angle_alpha   90.00
_cell.angle_beta   90.00
_cell.angle_gamma   90.00
#
_symmetry.space_group_name_H-M   'P 1'
#
loop_
_entity.id
_entity.type
_entity.pdbx_description
1 polymer ?
#
loop_
_entity_poly.entity_id
_entity_poly.type
_entity_poly.pdbx_seq_one_letter_code
_entity_poly.pdbx_strand_id
1 'polypeptide(L)'
;EDSSTQGMGTTIVIAWILNEKAYICWCGDSRCYVFNANSGFCRLSKDHSYVQDLVDQGKLDPENAFDHPYNNVITRCLGDPTNRSNPDFRSYNLKDDDIFLLCSDGLCGLCHDEEIMQIIEENQNDLVVCKDQLIEAALAVGGYDNVTIVLCHIIQKETDEPKANLNNTVFSKPNNHKFRK
;
A
#
# COMPACT_ATOMS: atom_id res chain seq x y z
N GLU A 1 -0.90 -32.15 4.09
CA GLU A 1 -1.31 -30.94 4.80
C GLU A 1 -1.07 -31.16 6.29
N ASP A 2 -0.41 -30.20 6.95
CA ASP A 2 -0.14 -30.27 8.39
C ASP A 2 -1.40 -29.83 9.15
N SER A 3 -1.98 -30.76 9.91
CA SER A 3 -3.21 -30.47 10.70
C SER A 3 -3.00 -29.42 11.80
N SER A 4 -1.73 -29.12 12.17
CA SER A 4 -1.41 -28.09 13.15
C SER A 4 -1.64 -26.66 12.63
N THR A 5 -1.73 -26.49 11.30
CA THR A 5 -1.98 -25.19 10.65
C THR A 5 -3.46 -24.94 10.32
N GLN A 6 -4.34 -25.87 10.69
CA GLN A 6 -5.77 -25.74 10.42
C GLN A 6 -6.37 -24.55 11.18
N GLY A 7 -7.00 -23.62 10.45
CA GLY A 7 -7.58 -22.41 11.02
C GLY A 7 -6.60 -21.23 11.16
N MET A 8 -5.35 -21.38 10.73
CA MET A 8 -4.42 -20.24 10.65
C MET A 8 -4.83 -19.29 9.54
N GLY A 9 -4.81 -17.99 9.83
CA GLY A 9 -5.04 -16.94 8.87
C GLY A 9 -4.03 -15.80 9.07
N THR A 10 -3.81 -15.01 8.01
CA THR A 10 -2.99 -13.80 8.08
C THR A 10 -3.52 -12.75 7.13
N THR A 11 -3.32 -11.47 7.48
CA THR A 11 -3.48 -10.37 6.55
C THR A 11 -2.23 -10.24 5.69
N ILE A 12 -2.34 -9.54 4.57
CA ILE A 12 -1.21 -9.17 3.72
C ILE A 12 -1.45 -7.82 3.07
N VAL A 13 -0.41 -7.01 2.97
CA VAL A 13 -0.36 -5.82 2.13
C VAL A 13 0.97 -5.79 1.39
N ILE A 14 0.92 -5.54 0.08
CA ILE A 14 2.08 -5.52 -0.81
C ILE A 14 2.05 -4.25 -1.64
N ALA A 15 3.21 -3.60 -1.78
CA ALA A 15 3.45 -2.57 -2.78
C ALA A 15 4.56 -3.05 -3.72
N TRP A 16 4.21 -3.38 -4.95
CA TRP A 16 5.16 -3.78 -5.98
C TRP A 16 5.43 -2.60 -6.91
N ILE A 17 6.66 -2.08 -6.83
CA ILE A 17 7.13 -0.97 -7.64
C ILE A 17 7.71 -1.51 -8.94
N LEU A 18 7.13 -1.10 -10.07
CA LEU A 18 7.58 -1.49 -11.40
C LEU A 18 7.45 -0.32 -12.37
N ASN A 19 8.59 0.11 -12.93
CA ASN A 19 8.69 1.28 -13.78
C ASN A 19 8.09 2.52 -13.07
N GLU A 20 7.13 3.19 -13.69
CA GLU A 20 6.47 4.41 -13.19
C GLU A 20 5.19 4.11 -12.40
N LYS A 21 5.01 2.88 -11.91
CA LYS A 21 3.79 2.46 -11.20
C LYS A 21 4.09 1.67 -9.94
N ALA A 22 3.25 1.89 -8.93
CA ALA A 22 3.07 0.98 -7.81
C ALA A 22 1.81 0.14 -8.02
N TYR A 23 1.94 -1.16 -7.82
CA TYR A 23 0.82 -2.12 -7.79
C TYR A 23 0.62 -2.55 -6.35
N ILE A 24 -0.52 -2.17 -5.80
CA ILE A 24 -0.88 -2.46 -4.42
C ILE A 24 -1.82 -3.65 -4.42
N CYS A 25 -1.52 -4.63 -3.58
CA CYS A 25 -2.36 -5.82 -3.37
C CYS A 25 -2.54 -6.02 -1.87
N TRP A 26 -3.75 -6.30 -1.42
CA TRP A 26 -4.01 -6.54 0.00
C TRP A 26 -5.15 -7.52 0.24
N CYS A 27 -5.09 -8.19 1.39
CA CYS A 27 -6.17 -9.02 1.92
C CYS A 27 -6.15 -8.89 3.44
N GLY A 28 -7.18 -8.27 4.02
CA GLY A 28 -7.26 -7.92 5.43
C GLY A 28 -7.36 -6.40 5.65
N ASP A 29 -6.94 -5.95 6.82
CA ASP A 29 -7.01 -4.58 7.32
C ASP A 29 -5.64 -3.92 7.50
N SER A 30 -4.56 -4.61 7.15
CA SER A 30 -3.25 -3.97 7.00
C SER A 30 -3.30 -2.98 5.84
N ARG A 31 -2.73 -1.78 6.04
CA ARG A 31 -2.95 -0.66 5.13
C ARG A 31 -1.71 -0.28 4.35
N CYS A 32 -1.96 0.29 3.17
CA CYS A 32 -0.98 1.00 2.36
C CYS A 32 -1.43 2.44 2.14
N TYR A 33 -0.54 3.38 2.45
CA TYR A 33 -0.71 4.81 2.22
C TYR A 33 0.37 5.34 1.30
N VAL A 34 0.12 6.48 0.67
CA VAL A 34 1.12 7.28 -0.01
C VAL A 34 1.00 8.72 0.46
N PHE A 35 2.14 9.33 0.78
CA PHE A 35 2.29 10.75 1.06
C PHE A 35 3.17 11.39 0.00
N ASN A 36 2.82 12.62 -0.39
CA ASN A 36 3.66 13.46 -1.23
C ASN A 36 3.38 14.92 -0.88
N ALA A 37 4.42 15.70 -0.62
CA ALA A 37 4.27 17.10 -0.20
C ALA A 37 3.45 17.97 -1.18
N ASN A 38 3.43 17.63 -2.47
CA ASN A 38 2.71 18.37 -3.50
C ASN A 38 1.28 17.87 -3.74
N SER A 39 0.97 16.62 -3.40
CA SER A 39 -0.35 15.99 -3.69
C SER A 39 -1.06 15.45 -2.47
N GLY A 40 -0.47 15.58 -1.28
CA GLY A 40 -1.08 15.21 -0.01
C GLY A 40 -0.95 13.74 0.35
N PHE A 41 -1.80 13.30 1.27
CA PHE A 41 -1.84 11.96 1.83
C PHE A 41 -3.05 11.19 1.29
N CYS A 42 -2.86 9.92 0.95
CA CYS A 42 -3.93 9.08 0.43
C CYS A 42 -3.77 7.63 0.89
N ARG A 43 -4.84 7.04 1.42
CA ARG A 43 -4.91 5.61 1.66
C ARG A 43 -5.19 4.87 0.34
N LEU A 44 -4.30 3.95 -0.03
CA LEU A 44 -4.37 3.19 -1.27
C LEU A 44 -5.11 1.85 -1.11
N SER A 45 -5.09 1.26 0.08
CA SER A 45 -5.86 0.06 0.41
C SER A 45 -7.20 0.43 1.07
N LYS A 46 -8.16 -0.47 1.02
CA LYS A 46 -9.45 -0.38 1.69
C LYS A 46 -9.62 -1.62 2.56
N ASP A 47 -9.91 -1.42 3.84
CA ASP A 47 -9.93 -2.52 4.80
C ASP A 47 -10.99 -3.57 4.45
N HIS A 48 -10.64 -4.83 4.59
CA HIS A 48 -11.59 -5.93 4.59
C HIS A 48 -12.03 -6.18 6.03
N SER A 49 -12.83 -5.26 6.57
CA SER A 49 -13.33 -5.28 7.95
C SER A 49 -14.84 -5.13 8.01
N TYR A 50 -15.42 -5.59 9.11
CA TYR A 50 -16.86 -5.46 9.36
C TYR A 50 -17.31 -4.00 9.35
N VAL A 51 -16.54 -3.11 9.98
CA VAL A 51 -16.87 -1.69 10.02
C VAL A 51 -16.81 -1.04 8.65
N GLN A 52 -15.85 -1.42 7.80
CA GLN A 52 -15.77 -0.93 6.44
C GLN A 52 -16.97 -1.39 5.60
N ASP A 53 -17.43 -2.65 5.79
CA ASP A 53 -18.63 -3.16 5.15
C ASP A 53 -19.89 -2.37 5.57
N LEU A 54 -19.98 -1.94 6.83
CA LEU A 54 -21.06 -1.07 7.30
C LEU A 54 -21.01 0.33 6.70
N VAL A 55 -19.82 0.91 6.58
CA VAL A 55 -19.61 2.21 5.92
C VAL A 55 -20.05 2.14 4.47
N ASP A 56 -19.63 1.09 3.74
CA ASP A 56 -19.98 0.89 2.33
C ASP A 56 -21.47 0.72 2.09
N GLN A 57 -22.19 0.14 3.05
CA GLN A 57 -23.64 0.00 3.03
C GLN A 57 -24.39 1.26 3.49
N GLY A 58 -23.67 2.33 3.87
CA GLY A 58 -24.28 3.54 4.43
C GLY A 58 -24.93 3.35 5.80
N LYS A 59 -24.55 2.30 6.53
CA LYS A 59 -25.07 1.97 7.87
C LYS A 59 -24.23 2.53 9.00
N LEU A 60 -23.02 2.96 8.70
CA LEU A 60 -22.08 3.58 9.63
C LEU A 60 -21.46 4.79 8.96
N ASP A 61 -21.39 5.90 9.69
CA ASP A 61 -20.64 7.07 9.25
C ASP A 61 -19.14 6.76 9.29
N PRO A 62 -18.35 7.09 8.25
CA PRO A 62 -16.90 6.88 8.24
C PRO A 62 -16.18 7.42 9.48
N GLU A 63 -16.61 8.57 10.00
CA GLU A 63 -16.03 9.20 11.19
C GLU A 63 -16.19 8.34 12.46
N ASN A 64 -17.18 7.45 12.51
CA ASN A 64 -17.44 6.57 13.65
C ASN A 64 -16.80 5.17 13.49
N ALA A 65 -16.13 4.90 12.37
CA ALA A 65 -15.58 3.58 12.10
C ALA A 65 -14.39 3.24 13.00
N PHE A 66 -13.56 4.23 13.33
CA PHE A 66 -12.35 4.06 14.12
C PHE A 66 -12.66 3.59 15.56
N ASP A 67 -13.62 4.23 16.22
CA ASP A 67 -14.01 3.94 17.62
C ASP A 67 -15.09 2.85 17.74
N HIS A 68 -15.43 2.18 16.64
CA HIS A 68 -16.49 1.19 16.65
C HIS A 68 -16.09 -0.08 17.44
N PRO A 69 -16.95 -0.68 18.29
CA PRO A 69 -16.62 -1.86 19.12
C PRO A 69 -16.12 -3.09 18.34
N TYR A 70 -16.39 -3.16 17.04
CA TYR A 70 -15.98 -4.24 16.14
C TYR A 70 -15.00 -3.75 15.07
N ASN A 71 -14.21 -2.71 15.34
CA ASN A 71 -13.23 -2.17 14.38
C ASN A 71 -12.10 -3.17 14.04
N ASN A 72 -11.83 -4.13 14.94
CA ASN A 72 -10.84 -5.20 14.79
C ASN A 72 -11.37 -6.47 14.11
N VAL A 73 -12.63 -6.49 13.64
CA VAL A 73 -13.22 -7.67 13.02
C VAL A 73 -12.95 -7.65 11.51
N ILE A 74 -12.03 -8.51 11.05
CA ILE A 74 -11.73 -8.68 9.63
C ILE A 74 -12.75 -9.59 8.95
N THR A 75 -13.05 -9.31 7.68
CA THR A 75 -13.97 -10.09 6.85
C THR A 75 -13.26 -10.92 5.77
N ARG A 76 -11.95 -10.67 5.54
CA ARG A 76 -11.12 -11.43 4.61
C ARG A 76 -9.70 -11.57 5.17
N CYS A 77 -9.11 -12.77 5.00
CA CYS A 77 -7.70 -13.04 5.29
C CYS A 77 -7.19 -14.18 4.40
N LEU A 78 -5.87 -14.29 4.26
CA LEU A 78 -5.26 -15.48 3.65
C LEU A 78 -5.38 -16.66 4.60
N GLY A 79 -5.65 -17.84 4.06
CA GLY A 79 -5.81 -19.08 4.85
C GLY A 79 -7.24 -19.34 5.32
N ASP A 80 -8.21 -18.45 5.02
CA ASP A 80 -9.62 -18.69 5.34
C ASP A 80 -10.15 -19.87 4.51
N PRO A 81 -10.58 -20.99 5.18
CA PRO A 81 -11.10 -22.17 4.50
C PRO A 81 -12.44 -21.93 3.80
N THR A 82 -13.14 -20.83 4.10
CA THR A 82 -14.42 -20.46 3.48
C THR A 82 -14.28 -19.69 2.15
N ASN A 83 -13.06 -19.68 1.58
CA ASN A 83 -12.72 -19.02 0.31
C ASN A 83 -12.87 -17.50 0.31
N ARG A 84 -12.71 -16.85 1.47
CA ARG A 84 -12.67 -15.38 1.59
C ARG A 84 -11.27 -14.80 1.41
N SER A 85 -10.34 -15.58 0.87
CA SER A 85 -8.96 -15.18 0.61
C SER A 85 -8.83 -14.44 -0.74
N ASN A 86 -9.78 -13.57 -1.08
CA ASN A 86 -9.74 -12.80 -2.31
C ASN A 86 -9.06 -11.45 -2.04
N PRO A 87 -7.84 -11.23 -2.56
CA PRO A 87 -7.17 -9.94 -2.44
C PRO A 87 -7.79 -8.91 -3.37
N ASP A 88 -7.75 -7.64 -2.95
CA ASP A 88 -8.04 -6.52 -3.82
C ASP A 88 -6.74 -5.92 -4.38
N PHE A 89 -6.87 -5.20 -5.49
CA PHE A 89 -5.75 -4.64 -6.23
C PHE A 89 -6.01 -3.19 -6.61
N ARG A 90 -4.96 -2.38 -6.57
CA ARG A 90 -4.96 -1.00 -7.05
C ARG A 90 -3.63 -0.69 -7.73
N SER A 91 -3.65 0.11 -8.81
CA SER A 91 -2.44 0.71 -9.36
C SER A 91 -2.40 2.20 -9.04
N TYR A 92 -1.19 2.71 -8.81
CA TYR A 92 -0.89 4.11 -8.56
C TYR A 92 0.26 4.54 -9.48
N ASN A 93 0.15 5.70 -10.13
CA ASN A 93 1.24 6.28 -10.91
C ASN A 93 2.18 6.98 -9.95
N LEU A 94 3.45 6.55 -9.94
CA LEU A 94 4.48 7.10 -9.06
C LEU A 94 4.75 8.56 -9.41
N LYS A 95 4.98 9.34 -8.39
CA LYS A 95 5.53 10.70 -8.47
C LYS A 95 6.87 10.73 -7.75
N ASP A 96 7.72 11.65 -8.15
CA ASP A 96 8.96 11.91 -7.43
C ASP A 96 8.62 12.37 -6.00
N ASP A 97 9.44 11.96 -5.05
CA ASP A 97 9.24 12.19 -3.61
C ASP A 97 7.98 11.54 -2.99
N ASP A 98 7.36 10.57 -3.66
CA ASP A 98 6.33 9.76 -3.02
C ASP A 98 6.93 8.94 -1.85
N ILE A 99 6.29 9.01 -0.69
CA ILE A 99 6.60 8.17 0.47
C ILE A 99 5.46 7.18 0.68
N PHE A 100 5.73 5.90 0.51
CA PHE A 100 4.79 4.83 0.82
C PHE A 100 4.96 4.40 2.28
N LEU A 101 3.83 4.21 2.96
CA LEU A 101 3.75 3.55 4.26
C LEU A 101 2.90 2.29 4.12
N LEU A 102 3.46 1.13 4.48
CA LEU A 102 2.71 -0.10 4.71
C LEU A 102 2.74 -0.38 6.21
N CYS A 103 1.59 -0.69 6.80
CA CYS A 103 1.51 -0.95 8.23
C CYS A 103 0.48 -2.01 8.58
N SER A 104 0.68 -2.67 9.74
CA SER A 104 -0.32 -3.47 10.40
C SER A 104 -1.36 -2.59 11.12
N ASP A 105 -2.45 -3.20 11.54
CA ASP A 105 -3.50 -2.60 12.37
C ASP A 105 -2.98 -2.10 13.74
N GLY A 106 -1.88 -2.65 14.25
CA GLY A 106 -1.20 -2.13 15.43
C GLY A 106 -0.74 -0.66 15.30
N LEU A 107 -0.63 -0.11 14.09
CA LEU A 107 -0.48 1.32 13.87
C LEU A 107 -1.83 1.97 13.55
N CYS A 108 -2.43 1.59 12.42
CA CYS A 108 -3.61 2.27 11.88
C CYS A 108 -4.93 1.95 12.60
N GLY A 109 -4.93 1.02 13.55
CA GLY A 109 -6.02 0.80 14.48
C GLY A 109 -5.88 1.58 15.79
N LEU A 110 -4.70 2.20 16.03
CA LEU A 110 -4.41 2.98 17.24
C LEU A 110 -4.22 4.48 16.94
N CYS A 111 -3.70 4.83 15.76
CA CYS A 111 -3.48 6.20 15.33
C CYS A 111 -4.45 6.57 14.20
N HIS A 112 -5.05 7.74 14.27
CA HIS A 112 -5.88 8.27 13.17
C HIS A 112 -5.04 8.58 11.93
N ASP A 113 -5.67 8.50 10.76
CA ASP A 113 -5.00 8.76 9.47
C ASP A 113 -4.38 10.18 9.43
N GLU A 114 -4.99 11.16 10.09
CA GLU A 114 -4.50 12.54 10.20
C GLU A 114 -3.20 12.63 11.03
N GLU A 115 -3.12 11.87 12.14
CA GLU A 115 -1.92 11.80 12.99
C GLU A 115 -0.76 11.12 12.24
N ILE A 116 -1.05 10.01 11.56
CA ILE A 116 -0.08 9.32 10.70
C ILE A 116 0.44 10.25 9.62
N MET A 117 -0.45 10.99 8.95
CA MET A 117 -0.10 11.97 7.93
C MET A 117 0.84 13.04 8.49
N GLN A 118 0.48 13.64 9.62
CA GLN A 118 1.28 14.70 10.25
C GLN A 118 2.69 14.23 10.59
N ILE A 119 2.82 13.03 11.17
CA ILE A 119 4.14 12.46 11.51
C ILE A 119 4.99 12.26 10.25
N ILE A 120 4.40 11.77 9.15
CA ILE A 120 5.14 11.60 7.89
C ILE A 120 5.54 12.95 7.31
N GLU A 121 4.65 13.94 7.30
CA GLU A 121 4.92 15.28 6.77
C GLU A 121 6.07 15.97 7.53
N GLU A 122 6.06 15.91 8.86
CA GLU A 122 7.10 16.51 9.70
C GLU A 122 8.47 15.82 9.54
N ASN A 123 8.49 14.54 9.18
CA ASN A 123 9.70 13.71 9.14
C ASN A 123 10.03 13.15 7.74
N GLN A 124 9.47 13.72 6.67
CA GLN A 124 9.62 13.22 5.30
C GLN A 124 11.09 13.13 4.83
N ASN A 125 11.99 13.89 5.43
CA ASN A 125 13.42 13.91 5.09
C ASN A 125 14.25 12.86 5.86
N ASP A 126 13.67 12.21 6.89
CA ASP A 126 14.34 11.18 7.69
C ASP A 126 13.36 10.06 8.05
N LEU A 127 13.32 9.03 7.20
CA LEU A 127 12.40 7.89 7.38
C LEU A 127 12.70 7.05 8.63
N VAL A 128 13.92 7.15 9.19
CA VAL A 128 14.25 6.45 10.45
C VAL A 128 13.55 7.14 11.60
N VAL A 129 13.65 8.47 11.68
CA VAL A 129 12.93 9.28 12.68
C VAL A 129 11.44 9.14 12.49
N CYS A 130 10.94 9.21 11.24
CA CYS A 130 9.53 9.03 10.91
C CYS A 130 8.99 7.70 11.46
N LYS A 131 9.68 6.60 11.18
CA LYS A 131 9.32 5.26 11.68
C LYS A 131 9.29 5.22 13.20
N ASP A 132 10.30 5.79 13.86
CA ASP A 132 10.35 5.75 15.34
C ASP A 132 9.21 6.55 15.95
N GLN A 133 8.86 7.72 15.40
CA GLN A 133 7.72 8.52 15.87
C GLN A 133 6.38 7.84 15.62
N LEU A 134 6.19 7.17 14.49
CA LEU A 134 4.98 6.39 14.23
C LEU A 134 4.80 5.25 15.25
N ILE A 135 5.89 4.56 15.61
CA ILE A 135 5.86 3.52 16.65
C ILE A 135 5.56 4.12 18.01
N GLU A 136 6.21 5.24 18.36
CA GLU A 136 5.98 5.93 19.64
C GLU A 136 4.54 6.42 19.77
N ALA A 137 3.92 6.93 18.71
CA ALA A 137 2.52 7.33 18.70
C ALA A 137 1.60 6.14 19.03
N ALA A 138 1.78 4.99 18.39
CA ALA A 138 1.00 3.79 18.70
C ALA A 138 1.21 3.30 20.14
N LEU A 139 2.45 3.37 20.67
CA LEU A 139 2.77 2.99 22.04
C LEU A 139 2.17 3.96 23.07
N ALA A 140 2.10 5.25 22.75
CA ALA A 140 1.56 6.28 23.62
C ALA A 140 0.06 6.09 23.94
N VAL A 141 -0.70 5.52 22.99
CA VAL A 141 -2.12 5.21 23.19
C VAL A 141 -2.37 3.80 23.74
N GLY A 142 -1.29 3.09 24.11
CA GLY A 142 -1.38 1.83 24.86
C GLY A 142 -0.60 0.67 24.26
N GLY A 143 -0.30 0.68 22.93
CA GLY A 143 0.49 -0.36 22.28
C GLY A 143 -0.08 -1.76 22.47
N TYR A 144 -1.40 -1.92 22.30
CA TYR A 144 -2.11 -3.16 22.61
C TYR A 144 -1.86 -4.28 21.59
N ASP A 145 -1.21 -3.97 20.48
CA ASP A 145 -0.89 -4.94 19.43
C ASP A 145 0.52 -4.76 18.89
N ASN A 146 0.98 -5.73 18.09
CA ASN A 146 2.26 -5.68 17.41
C ASN A 146 2.25 -4.66 16.27
N VAL A 147 3.15 -3.68 16.33
CA VAL A 147 3.28 -2.65 15.30
C VAL A 147 4.33 -3.05 14.28
N THR A 148 3.91 -3.19 13.02
CA THR A 148 4.81 -3.40 11.88
C THR A 148 4.68 -2.26 10.88
N ILE A 149 5.82 -1.67 10.49
CA ILE A 149 5.88 -0.52 9.59
C ILE A 149 6.96 -0.75 8.52
N VAL A 150 6.62 -0.46 7.28
CA VAL A 150 7.56 -0.35 6.16
C VAL A 150 7.38 1.02 5.51
N LEU A 151 8.43 1.82 5.47
CA LEU A 151 8.47 3.10 4.75
C LEU A 151 9.38 2.97 3.52
N CYS A 152 8.92 3.51 2.39
CA CYS A 152 9.66 3.52 1.13
C CYS A 152 9.55 4.88 0.47
N HIS A 153 10.68 5.55 0.24
CA HIS A 153 10.76 6.83 -0.47
C HIS A 153 11.13 6.59 -1.93
N ILE A 154 10.33 7.12 -2.84
CA ILE A 154 10.54 7.03 -4.28
C ILE A 154 11.41 8.22 -4.72
N ILE A 155 12.61 7.93 -5.15
CA ILE A 155 13.55 8.92 -5.67
C ILE A 155 13.76 8.60 -7.15
N GLN A 156 13.31 9.47 -8.03
CA GLN A 156 13.61 9.35 -9.45
C GLN A 156 15.05 9.84 -9.66
N LYS A 157 15.93 8.94 -10.12
CA LYS A 157 17.25 9.37 -10.59
C LYS A 157 17.08 10.13 -11.89
N GLU A 158 17.57 11.34 -11.98
CA GLU A 158 17.80 11.99 -13.27
C GLU A 158 18.71 11.05 -14.07
N THR A 159 18.14 10.42 -15.11
CA THR A 159 18.94 9.69 -16.06
C THR A 159 19.63 10.72 -16.96
N ASP A 160 20.93 10.89 -16.81
CA ASP A 160 21.80 11.60 -17.74
C ASP A 160 21.91 10.88 -19.11
N GLU A 161 20.89 10.16 -19.53
CA GLU A 161 20.83 9.66 -20.88
C GLU A 161 20.35 10.79 -21.81
N PRO A 162 21.19 11.21 -22.78
CA PRO A 162 20.75 12.16 -23.79
C PRO A 162 19.53 11.55 -24.50
N LYS A 163 18.40 12.25 -24.46
CA LYS A 163 17.18 11.87 -25.19
C LYS A 163 17.59 11.55 -26.63
N ALA A 164 17.66 10.26 -26.97
CA ALA A 164 17.96 9.79 -28.31
C ALA A 164 16.92 10.42 -29.24
N ASN A 165 17.42 11.22 -30.15
CA ASN A 165 16.63 11.94 -31.15
C ASN A 165 16.06 10.91 -32.12
N LEU A 166 14.83 10.43 -31.89
CA LEU A 166 14.13 9.38 -32.65
C LEU A 166 13.75 9.82 -34.10
N ASN A 167 14.32 10.89 -34.60
CA ASN A 167 13.97 11.44 -35.93
C ASN A 167 14.73 10.85 -37.09
N ASN A 168 15.59 9.83 -36.93
CA ASN A 168 16.35 9.24 -38.02
C ASN A 168 16.37 7.71 -38.04
N THR A 169 15.20 7.06 -37.92
CA THR A 169 15.12 5.63 -38.23
C THR A 169 14.59 5.45 -39.63
N VAL A 170 15.50 5.37 -40.59
CA VAL A 170 15.21 4.95 -41.95
C VAL A 170 15.00 3.44 -41.96
N PHE A 171 13.76 3.01 -42.10
CA PHE A 171 13.44 1.60 -42.30
C PHE A 171 13.87 1.18 -43.70
N SER A 172 14.96 0.41 -43.83
CA SER A 172 15.28 -0.31 -45.04
C SER A 172 14.31 -1.49 -45.23
N LYS A 173 13.64 -1.52 -46.38
CA LYS A 173 12.76 -2.63 -46.77
C LYS A 173 13.55 -3.94 -46.87
N PRO A 174 13.03 -5.08 -46.37
CA PRO A 174 13.69 -6.37 -46.56
C PRO A 174 13.68 -6.77 -48.03
N ASN A 175 14.88 -7.15 -48.57
CA ASN A 175 15.05 -7.72 -49.90
C ASN A 175 14.36 -9.10 -49.96
N ASN A 176 13.39 -9.22 -50.85
CA ASN A 176 12.78 -10.49 -51.24
C ASN A 176 13.78 -11.34 -52.01
N HIS A 177 14.45 -12.29 -51.38
CA HIS A 177 15.09 -13.38 -52.06
C HIS A 177 14.09 -14.49 -52.38
N LYS A 178 13.70 -14.59 -53.64
CA LYS A 178 12.98 -15.73 -54.21
C LYS A 178 13.84 -16.97 -54.10
N PHE A 179 13.43 -17.96 -53.33
CA PHE A 179 13.92 -19.33 -53.48
C PHE A 179 13.34 -19.92 -54.78
N ARG A 180 14.22 -20.20 -55.75
CA ARG A 180 13.94 -21.11 -56.87
C ARG A 180 14.24 -22.53 -56.40
N LYS A 181 13.41 -23.45 -56.86
CA LYS A 181 13.35 -24.90 -56.69
C LYS A 181 14.69 -25.61 -56.50
#